data_925fb4637f33a42d9723ba61064c58f6
#
_entry.id   925fb4637f33a42d9723ba61064c58f6
#
_cell.length_a   1.000
_cell.length_b   1.000
_cell.length_c   1.000
_cell.angle_alpha   90.00
_cell.angle_beta   90.00
_cell.angle_gamma   90.00
#
_symmetry.space_group_name_H-M   'P 1'
#
loop_
_entity.id
_entity.type
_entity.pdbx_description
1 polymer ?
#
loop_
_entity_poly.entity_id
_entity_poly.type
_entity_poly.pdbx_seq_one_letter_code
_entity_poly.pdbx_strand_id
1 'polypeptide(L)'
;MAIQAATPAEMISRAEAALRESKFLEFRLDSLSTPAAVLPSLRRFLARNQGVSAIATCRRQSNGGNFSGTLEEQLEILRKAVRAGCRMADLEVESAEEAAPAQFDKFRAALSRSGAELIVSFHDFSRTRQLARAADRIAAFDPDIVKVVSTAQTLKDNLAVLRLIANRATNARIVGMAMGEEGLPSRILGPREGGAFTFASLAEGEETAPGQVTAQTLRTLYRAGKLSSSTRLFGVAGNPIAHSLSPLMQNTAFRRAGVDAILIPLKVRALADLLAFSLDLPLSGLAVTMPLKQEILPRLAQMDPLVERIGACNTVRIGADGKLFGYNTDVAGVVRPLERRMRLKGARVGLLGAGG
;
A
#
# COMPACT_ATOMS: atom_id res chain seq x y z
N MET A 1 6.75 -8.63 -4.75
CA MET A 1 5.53 -8.90 -5.53
C MET A 1 4.96 -10.24 -5.13
N ALA A 2 3.64 -10.34 -4.98
CA ALA A 2 2.98 -11.61 -4.67
C ALA A 2 2.68 -12.38 -5.97
N ILE A 3 3.03 -13.67 -5.97
CA ILE A 3 2.86 -14.60 -7.09
C ILE A 3 1.85 -15.65 -6.69
N GLN A 4 0.73 -15.69 -7.38
CA GLN A 4 -0.32 -16.72 -7.28
C GLN A 4 -0.46 -17.43 -8.61
N ALA A 5 -0.79 -18.73 -8.58
CA ALA A 5 -1.06 -19.52 -9.77
C ALA A 5 -1.83 -20.77 -9.42
N ALA A 6 -2.56 -21.34 -10.38
CA ALA A 6 -3.26 -22.61 -10.19
C ALA A 6 -2.33 -23.83 -10.36
N THR A 7 -1.23 -23.67 -11.10
CA THR A 7 -0.29 -24.77 -11.37
C THR A 7 1.17 -24.38 -11.05
N PRO A 8 2.04 -25.35 -10.73
CA PRO A 8 3.46 -25.12 -10.51
C PRO A 8 4.17 -24.46 -11.72
N ALA A 9 3.84 -24.87 -12.94
CA ALA A 9 4.45 -24.33 -14.15
C ALA A 9 4.10 -22.85 -14.35
N GLU A 10 2.82 -22.51 -14.15
CA GLU A 10 2.34 -21.13 -14.21
C GLU A 10 2.98 -20.26 -13.12
N MET A 11 3.12 -20.76 -11.89
CA MET A 11 3.76 -20.02 -10.80
C MET A 11 5.20 -19.63 -11.15
N ILE A 12 5.98 -20.54 -11.73
CA ILE A 12 7.36 -20.25 -12.15
C ILE A 12 7.38 -19.29 -13.34
N SER A 13 6.50 -19.46 -14.33
CA SER A 13 6.39 -18.55 -15.47
C SER A 13 6.06 -17.11 -15.02
N ARG A 14 5.11 -16.95 -14.08
CA ARG A 14 4.79 -15.65 -13.47
C ARG A 14 5.96 -15.08 -12.68
N ALA A 15 6.68 -15.93 -11.94
CA ALA A 15 7.88 -15.50 -11.22
C ALA A 15 8.99 -15.00 -12.18
N GLU A 16 9.22 -15.68 -13.32
CA GLU A 16 10.15 -15.24 -14.35
C GLU A 16 9.74 -13.88 -14.96
N ALA A 17 8.45 -13.71 -15.26
CA ALA A 17 7.91 -12.42 -15.72
C ALA A 17 8.12 -11.31 -14.68
N ALA A 18 7.89 -11.61 -13.40
CA ALA A 18 8.03 -10.71 -12.28
C ALA A 18 9.48 -10.19 -12.09
N LEU A 19 10.50 -10.93 -12.52
CA LEU A 19 11.90 -10.50 -12.40
C LEU A 19 12.24 -9.22 -13.16
N ARG A 20 11.44 -8.87 -14.18
CA ARG A 20 11.57 -7.59 -14.91
C ARG A 20 11.27 -6.40 -14.02
N GLU A 21 10.43 -6.60 -13.00
CA GLU A 21 9.94 -5.55 -12.12
C GLU A 21 10.54 -5.59 -10.72
N SER A 22 10.80 -6.77 -10.17
CA SER A 22 11.33 -6.91 -8.81
C SER A 22 12.07 -8.23 -8.62
N LYS A 23 13.13 -8.19 -7.83
CA LYS A 23 13.82 -9.38 -7.31
C LYS A 23 13.32 -9.79 -5.93
N PHE A 24 12.28 -9.15 -5.40
CA PHE A 24 11.65 -9.48 -4.13
C PHE A 24 10.27 -10.06 -4.39
N LEU A 25 10.12 -11.37 -4.23
CA LEU A 25 8.93 -12.15 -4.60
C LEU A 25 8.34 -12.86 -3.39
N GLU A 26 7.02 -12.90 -3.30
CA GLU A 26 6.28 -13.80 -2.39
C GLU A 26 5.62 -14.90 -3.21
N PHE A 27 5.87 -16.14 -2.87
CA PHE A 27 5.21 -17.30 -3.47
C PHE A 27 4.03 -17.73 -2.59
N ARG A 28 2.81 -17.53 -3.07
CA ARG A 28 1.57 -17.95 -2.44
C ARG A 28 1.33 -19.43 -2.74
N LEU A 29 2.01 -20.30 -1.99
CA LEU A 29 1.96 -21.75 -2.18
C LEU A 29 0.56 -22.31 -1.98
N ASP A 30 -0.23 -21.69 -1.12
CA ASP A 30 -1.64 -21.99 -0.85
C ASP A 30 -2.56 -21.79 -2.07
N SER A 31 -2.13 -21.09 -3.12
CA SER A 31 -2.90 -20.97 -4.36
C SER A 31 -2.87 -22.23 -5.23
N LEU A 32 -1.93 -23.13 -4.95
CA LEU A 32 -1.80 -24.41 -5.65
C LEU A 32 -2.65 -25.49 -4.97
N SER A 33 -3.31 -26.35 -5.76
CA SER A 33 -4.04 -27.51 -5.23
C SER A 33 -3.13 -28.46 -4.42
N THR A 34 -1.86 -28.55 -4.81
CA THR A 34 -0.82 -29.31 -4.09
C THR A 34 0.39 -28.39 -3.89
N PRO A 35 0.45 -27.65 -2.76
CA PRO A 35 1.51 -26.66 -2.52
C PRO A 35 2.93 -27.17 -2.66
N ALA A 36 3.19 -28.42 -2.23
CA ALA A 36 4.53 -29.01 -2.31
C ALA A 36 4.98 -29.36 -3.74
N ALA A 37 4.08 -29.44 -4.70
CA ALA A 37 4.42 -29.84 -6.08
C ALA A 37 5.33 -28.83 -6.80
N VAL A 38 5.31 -27.55 -6.41
CA VAL A 38 6.14 -26.52 -7.02
C VAL A 38 7.60 -26.54 -6.52
N LEU A 39 7.88 -27.14 -5.37
CA LEU A 39 9.16 -27.00 -4.67
C LEU A 39 10.38 -27.42 -5.50
N PRO A 40 10.37 -28.51 -6.31
CA PRO A 40 11.49 -28.83 -7.18
C PRO A 40 11.77 -27.76 -8.24
N SER A 41 10.71 -27.18 -8.81
CA SER A 41 10.82 -26.11 -9.81
C SER A 41 11.23 -24.79 -9.18
N LEU A 42 10.70 -24.48 -7.99
CA LEU A 42 11.09 -23.31 -7.20
C LEU A 42 12.58 -23.35 -6.83
N ARG A 43 13.08 -24.52 -6.42
CA ARG A 43 14.51 -24.71 -6.16
C ARG A 43 15.37 -24.40 -7.40
N ARG A 44 14.99 -24.93 -8.56
CA ARG A 44 15.70 -24.64 -9.82
C ARG A 44 15.64 -23.16 -10.20
N PHE A 45 14.47 -22.53 -10.03
CA PHE A 45 14.26 -21.11 -10.30
C PHE A 45 15.16 -20.25 -9.42
N LEU A 46 15.17 -20.47 -8.09
CA LEU A 46 15.97 -19.70 -7.14
C LEU A 46 17.49 -19.95 -7.33
N ALA A 47 17.89 -21.16 -7.64
CA ALA A 47 19.30 -21.47 -7.94
C ALA A 47 19.82 -20.73 -9.18
N ARG A 48 18.99 -20.56 -10.20
CA ARG A 48 19.34 -19.79 -11.42
C ARG A 48 19.31 -18.28 -11.20
N ASN A 49 18.53 -17.81 -10.22
CA ASN A 49 18.29 -16.39 -9.96
C ASN A 49 18.75 -15.99 -8.54
N GLN A 50 20.04 -16.16 -8.24
CA GLN A 50 20.64 -15.99 -6.91
C GLN A 50 20.40 -14.61 -6.26
N GLY A 51 20.08 -13.57 -7.05
CA GLY A 51 19.75 -12.23 -6.55
C GLY A 51 18.31 -12.08 -6.09
N VAL A 52 17.47 -13.13 -6.17
CA VAL A 52 16.05 -13.08 -5.75
C VAL A 52 15.95 -13.33 -4.26
N SER A 53 15.24 -12.44 -3.56
CA SER A 53 14.74 -12.66 -2.21
C SER A 53 13.30 -13.19 -2.29
N ALA A 54 13.08 -14.41 -1.82
CA ALA A 54 11.80 -15.08 -1.90
C ALA A 54 11.17 -15.29 -0.51
N ILE A 55 9.88 -14.93 -0.37
CA ILE A 55 9.03 -15.28 0.77
C ILE A 55 8.21 -16.51 0.37
N ALA A 56 8.17 -17.53 1.21
CA ALA A 56 7.22 -18.63 1.10
C ALA A 56 6.02 -18.35 2.02
N THR A 57 4.82 -18.33 1.45
CA THR A 57 3.56 -18.18 2.17
C THR A 57 2.64 -19.34 1.82
N CYS A 58 2.14 -20.05 2.85
CA CYS A 58 1.15 -21.11 2.71
C CYS A 58 -0.03 -20.80 3.63
N ARG A 59 -0.86 -19.82 3.23
CA ARG A 59 -1.92 -19.22 4.03
C ARG A 59 -3.09 -20.17 4.21
N ARG A 60 -3.49 -20.40 5.49
CA ARG A 60 -4.64 -21.25 5.84
C ARG A 60 -5.96 -20.59 5.46
N GLN A 61 -7.00 -21.39 5.18
CA GLN A 61 -8.34 -20.90 4.85
C GLN A 61 -8.93 -20.04 5.98
N SER A 62 -8.72 -20.43 7.25
CA SER A 62 -9.14 -19.64 8.42
C SER A 62 -8.55 -18.21 8.45
N ASN A 63 -7.44 -18.00 7.76
CA ASN A 63 -6.69 -16.74 7.71
C ASN A 63 -6.72 -16.09 6.31
N GLY A 64 -7.76 -16.38 5.52
CA GLY A 64 -7.98 -15.77 4.21
C GLY A 64 -7.09 -16.31 3.08
N GLY A 65 -6.53 -17.52 3.26
CA GLY A 65 -5.81 -18.24 2.21
C GLY A 65 -6.64 -19.38 1.62
N ASN A 66 -5.97 -20.32 0.93
CA ASN A 66 -6.60 -21.48 0.29
C ASN A 66 -6.13 -22.82 0.88
N PHE A 67 -5.17 -22.82 1.80
CA PHE A 67 -4.63 -24.04 2.37
C PHE A 67 -5.59 -24.64 3.40
N SER A 68 -6.05 -25.86 3.16
CA SER A 68 -7.00 -26.61 4.01
C SER A 68 -6.35 -27.75 4.82
N GLY A 69 -5.03 -27.94 4.69
CA GLY A 69 -4.29 -28.97 5.42
C GLY A 69 -4.08 -28.65 6.90
N THR A 70 -3.45 -29.59 7.59
CA THR A 70 -3.11 -29.46 9.02
C THR A 70 -1.98 -28.47 9.26
N LEU A 71 -1.82 -28.04 10.51
CA LEU A 71 -0.71 -27.20 10.93
C LEU A 71 0.65 -27.86 10.64
N GLU A 72 0.81 -29.16 10.91
CA GLU A 72 2.06 -29.88 10.64
C GLU A 72 2.41 -29.87 9.14
N GLU A 73 1.41 -30.06 8.27
CA GLU A 73 1.59 -29.99 6.83
C GLU A 73 2.00 -28.58 6.38
N GLN A 74 1.37 -27.53 6.94
CA GLN A 74 1.75 -26.14 6.68
C GLN A 74 3.21 -25.87 7.04
N LEU A 75 3.61 -26.24 8.27
CA LEU A 75 4.98 -26.04 8.74
C LEU A 75 5.99 -26.84 7.90
N GLU A 76 5.63 -28.07 7.47
CA GLU A 76 6.50 -28.87 6.60
C GLU A 76 6.64 -28.28 5.20
N ILE A 77 5.58 -27.73 4.60
CA ILE A 77 5.63 -27.03 3.32
C ILE A 77 6.56 -25.83 3.41
N LEU A 78 6.42 -24.99 4.44
CA LEU A 78 7.28 -23.83 4.66
C LEU A 78 8.74 -24.22 4.88
N ARG A 79 9.02 -25.27 5.68
CA ARG A 79 10.39 -25.83 5.85
C ARG A 79 10.99 -26.30 4.53
N LYS A 80 10.23 -27.00 3.71
CA LYS A 80 10.67 -27.45 2.38
C LYS A 80 10.91 -26.28 1.43
N ALA A 81 10.08 -25.25 1.45
CA ALA A 81 10.25 -24.06 0.65
C ALA A 81 11.53 -23.28 1.01
N VAL A 82 11.83 -23.17 2.29
CA VAL A 82 13.10 -22.58 2.76
C VAL A 82 14.30 -23.41 2.30
N ARG A 83 14.25 -24.75 2.41
CA ARG A 83 15.29 -25.63 1.86
C ARG A 83 15.42 -25.57 0.33
N ALA A 84 14.33 -25.17 -0.36
CA ALA A 84 14.36 -24.91 -1.80
C ALA A 84 14.99 -23.54 -2.16
N GLY A 85 15.31 -22.70 -1.16
CA GLY A 85 16.01 -21.43 -1.34
C GLY A 85 15.20 -20.18 -1.01
N CYS A 86 13.98 -20.31 -0.49
CA CYS A 86 13.26 -19.16 0.05
C CYS A 86 14.00 -18.59 1.26
N ARG A 87 14.18 -17.28 1.29
CA ARG A 87 14.90 -16.58 2.37
C ARG A 87 14.02 -16.19 3.54
N MET A 88 12.70 -16.26 3.38
CA MET A 88 11.71 -15.93 4.39
C MET A 88 10.56 -16.92 4.34
N ALA A 89 9.96 -17.22 5.49
CA ALA A 89 8.71 -17.95 5.62
C ALA A 89 7.70 -17.09 6.38
N ASP A 90 6.48 -16.94 5.83
CA ASP A 90 5.36 -16.23 6.45
C ASP A 90 4.43 -17.24 7.12
N LEU A 91 4.33 -17.17 8.44
CA LEU A 91 3.43 -17.97 9.26
C LEU A 91 2.42 -17.06 9.98
N GLU A 92 1.14 -17.40 9.95
CA GLU A 92 0.11 -16.66 10.69
C GLU A 92 0.33 -16.78 12.20
N VAL A 93 0.04 -15.70 12.94
CA VAL A 93 0.14 -15.72 14.41
C VAL A 93 -0.78 -16.77 15.02
N GLU A 94 -1.95 -17.01 14.42
CA GLU A 94 -2.89 -18.06 14.84
C GLU A 94 -2.29 -19.47 14.69
N SER A 95 -1.53 -19.71 13.62
CA SER A 95 -0.79 -20.97 13.44
C SER A 95 0.37 -21.10 14.43
N ALA A 96 1.04 -20.01 14.75
CA ALA A 96 2.10 -19.99 15.75
C ALA A 96 1.54 -20.26 17.16
N GLU A 97 0.37 -19.70 17.50
CA GLU A 97 -0.34 -19.93 18.77
C GLU A 97 -0.91 -21.37 18.89
N GLU A 98 -1.34 -21.97 17.77
CA GLU A 98 -1.83 -23.37 17.73
C GLU A 98 -0.69 -24.38 17.90
N ALA A 99 0.53 -24.03 17.51
CA ALA A 99 1.68 -24.91 17.57
C ALA A 99 2.08 -25.22 19.02
N ALA A 100 2.29 -26.50 19.34
CA ALA A 100 2.95 -26.86 20.59
C ALA A 100 4.36 -26.22 20.63
N PRO A 101 4.87 -25.78 21.81
CA PRO A 101 6.17 -25.12 21.92
C PRO A 101 7.29 -25.88 21.22
N ALA A 102 7.43 -27.16 21.45
CA ALA A 102 8.46 -27.99 20.81
C ALA A 102 8.30 -28.08 19.28
N GLN A 103 7.08 -28.02 18.76
CA GLN A 103 6.80 -28.01 17.32
C GLN A 103 7.23 -26.66 16.70
N PHE A 104 6.90 -25.55 17.36
CA PHE A 104 7.32 -24.23 16.93
C PHE A 104 8.84 -24.05 16.98
N ASP A 105 9.49 -24.49 18.07
CA ASP A 105 10.94 -24.45 18.23
C ASP A 105 11.66 -25.25 17.15
N LYS A 106 11.16 -26.45 16.82
CA LYS A 106 11.65 -27.27 15.73
C LYS A 106 11.52 -26.58 14.38
N PHE A 107 10.40 -25.88 14.14
CA PHE A 107 10.17 -25.09 12.94
C PHE A 107 11.16 -23.90 12.86
N ARG A 108 11.25 -23.10 13.93
CA ARG A 108 12.16 -21.95 14.04
C ARG A 108 13.63 -22.36 13.81
N ALA A 109 14.05 -23.43 14.49
CA ALA A 109 15.41 -23.97 14.34
C ALA A 109 15.70 -24.46 12.91
N ALA A 110 14.72 -24.97 12.18
CA ALA A 110 14.89 -25.38 10.80
C ALA A 110 15.08 -24.17 9.85
N LEU A 111 14.37 -23.07 10.09
CA LEU A 111 14.57 -21.81 9.35
C LEU A 111 15.97 -21.24 9.63
N SER A 112 16.38 -21.14 10.89
CA SER A 112 17.69 -20.59 11.28
C SER A 112 18.85 -21.39 10.68
N ARG A 113 18.77 -22.74 10.69
CA ARG A 113 19.78 -23.58 10.04
C ARG A 113 19.91 -23.37 8.53
N SER A 114 18.83 -22.89 7.89
CA SER A 114 18.83 -22.57 6.45
C SER A 114 19.17 -21.10 6.19
N GLY A 115 19.44 -20.30 7.22
CA GLY A 115 19.66 -18.86 7.11
C GLY A 115 18.42 -18.09 6.64
N ALA A 116 17.24 -18.64 6.92
CA ALA A 116 15.96 -18.01 6.55
C ALA A 116 15.34 -17.30 7.74
N GLU A 117 14.64 -16.20 7.45
CA GLU A 117 13.95 -15.36 8.40
C GLU A 117 12.49 -15.79 8.57
N LEU A 118 11.98 -15.63 9.78
CA LEU A 118 10.59 -15.84 10.12
C LEU A 118 9.81 -14.53 10.08
N ILE A 119 8.78 -14.49 9.26
CA ILE A 119 7.71 -13.50 9.31
C ILE A 119 6.57 -14.12 10.09
N VAL A 120 6.15 -13.48 11.19
CA VAL A 120 4.86 -13.84 11.81
C VAL A 120 3.86 -12.75 11.47
N SER A 121 2.70 -13.16 10.95
CA SER A 121 1.73 -12.25 10.34
C SER A 121 0.34 -12.34 10.97
N PHE A 122 -0.33 -11.19 11.06
CA PHE A 122 -1.72 -11.05 11.44
C PHE A 122 -2.51 -10.35 10.34
N HIS A 123 -3.73 -10.80 10.06
CA HIS A 123 -4.62 -10.19 9.07
C HIS A 123 -6.03 -9.98 9.66
N ASP A 124 -6.51 -8.72 9.66
CA ASP A 124 -7.92 -8.41 9.91
C ASP A 124 -8.58 -7.97 8.59
N PHE A 125 -9.40 -8.85 8.02
CA PHE A 125 -10.08 -8.62 6.75
C PHE A 125 -11.31 -7.71 6.88
N SER A 126 -11.68 -7.30 8.09
CA SER A 126 -12.89 -6.53 8.33
C SER A 126 -12.62 -5.07 8.66
N ARG A 127 -11.58 -4.76 9.41
CA ARG A 127 -11.36 -3.40 9.97
C ARG A 127 -9.93 -3.18 10.47
N THR A 128 -9.67 -1.94 10.86
CA THR A 128 -8.39 -1.53 11.48
C THR A 128 -8.63 -1.23 12.96
N ARG A 129 -8.22 -2.15 13.83
CA ARG A 129 -8.30 -1.96 15.29
C ARG A 129 -7.28 -2.80 16.04
N GLN A 130 -6.92 -2.36 17.25
CA GLN A 130 -6.04 -3.10 18.16
C GLN A 130 -4.73 -3.59 17.52
N LEU A 131 -4.15 -2.79 16.59
CA LEU A 131 -2.94 -3.18 15.85
C LEU A 131 -1.74 -3.39 16.78
N ALA A 132 -1.62 -2.60 17.86
CA ALA A 132 -0.56 -2.78 18.85
C ALA A 132 -0.69 -4.15 19.53
N ARG A 133 -1.90 -4.55 19.95
CA ARG A 133 -2.15 -5.87 20.53
C ARG A 133 -1.83 -7.01 19.56
N ALA A 134 -2.14 -6.84 18.28
CA ALA A 134 -1.77 -7.81 17.26
C ALA A 134 -0.24 -7.91 17.11
N ALA A 135 0.46 -6.79 17.13
CA ALA A 135 1.91 -6.76 17.10
C ALA A 135 2.54 -7.41 18.35
N ASP A 136 1.96 -7.19 19.54
CA ASP A 136 2.40 -7.82 20.80
C ASP A 136 2.23 -9.34 20.76
N ARG A 137 1.10 -9.85 20.24
CA ARG A 137 0.89 -11.29 20.03
C ARG A 137 1.96 -11.89 19.11
N ILE A 138 2.27 -11.18 18.03
CA ILE A 138 3.31 -11.59 17.07
C ILE A 138 4.68 -11.60 17.74
N ALA A 139 5.01 -10.54 18.49
CA ALA A 139 6.31 -10.36 19.15
C ALA A 139 6.62 -11.47 20.17
N ALA A 140 5.59 -12.10 20.76
CA ALA A 140 5.76 -13.22 21.68
C ALA A 140 6.47 -14.45 21.05
N PHE A 141 6.49 -14.53 19.71
CA PHE A 141 7.17 -15.60 18.96
C PHE A 141 8.56 -15.23 18.47
N ASP A 142 9.09 -14.09 18.88
CA ASP A 142 10.43 -13.58 18.51
C ASP A 142 10.73 -13.69 16.99
N PRO A 143 9.86 -13.12 16.12
CA PRO A 143 10.06 -13.18 14.68
C PRO A 143 11.16 -12.21 14.23
N ASP A 144 11.72 -12.44 13.04
CA ASP A 144 12.61 -11.49 12.40
C ASP A 144 11.81 -10.31 11.80
N ILE A 145 10.54 -10.57 11.42
CA ILE A 145 9.64 -9.56 10.86
C ILE A 145 8.24 -9.72 11.47
N VAL A 146 7.74 -8.64 12.04
CA VAL A 146 6.35 -8.47 12.47
C VAL A 146 5.54 -7.98 11.29
N LYS A 147 4.50 -8.71 10.85
CA LYS A 147 3.63 -8.29 9.75
C LYS A 147 2.20 -8.11 10.23
N VAL A 148 1.69 -6.89 10.16
CA VAL A 148 0.31 -6.55 10.54
C VAL A 148 -0.43 -5.98 9.36
N VAL A 149 -1.49 -6.66 8.94
CA VAL A 149 -2.36 -6.26 7.83
C VAL A 149 -3.78 -6.09 8.34
N SER A 150 -4.39 -4.95 8.07
CA SER A 150 -5.78 -4.64 8.44
C SER A 150 -6.59 -4.23 7.22
N THR A 151 -7.87 -3.89 7.39
CA THR A 151 -8.72 -3.35 6.33
C THR A 151 -9.14 -1.94 6.70
N ALA A 152 -8.82 -0.96 5.86
CA ALA A 152 -9.25 0.41 6.06
C ALA A 152 -10.73 0.57 5.71
N GLN A 153 -11.49 1.15 6.61
CA GLN A 153 -12.87 1.60 6.41
C GLN A 153 -12.93 3.10 6.15
N THR A 154 -11.93 3.82 6.64
CA THR A 154 -11.79 5.27 6.51
C THR A 154 -10.33 5.64 6.22
N LEU A 155 -10.13 6.88 5.79
CA LEU A 155 -8.77 7.41 5.57
C LEU A 155 -7.93 7.40 6.86
N LYS A 156 -8.55 7.60 8.03
CA LYS A 156 -7.87 7.61 9.34
C LYS A 156 -7.21 6.29 9.70
N ASP A 157 -7.71 5.17 9.19
CA ASP A 157 -7.18 3.85 9.50
C ASP A 157 -5.71 3.70 9.09
N ASN A 158 -5.30 4.44 8.04
CA ASN A 158 -3.89 4.48 7.64
C ASN A 158 -2.97 5.07 8.72
N LEU A 159 -3.46 6.04 9.50
CA LEU A 159 -2.67 6.64 10.58
C LEU A 159 -2.32 5.63 11.67
N ALA A 160 -3.25 4.74 12.03
CA ALA A 160 -3.00 3.69 13.00
C ALA A 160 -1.91 2.73 12.50
N VAL A 161 -1.93 2.38 11.21
CA VAL A 161 -0.90 1.54 10.59
C VAL A 161 0.46 2.24 10.53
N LEU A 162 0.49 3.50 10.07
CA LEU A 162 1.73 4.27 9.96
C LEU A 162 2.37 4.53 11.34
N ARG A 163 1.55 4.82 12.36
CA ARG A 163 2.02 4.95 13.75
C ARG A 163 2.57 3.65 14.31
N LEU A 164 1.94 2.51 14.00
CA LEU A 164 2.48 1.20 14.38
C LEU A 164 3.88 0.98 13.80
N ILE A 165 4.07 1.33 12.53
CA ILE A 165 5.37 1.21 11.85
C ILE A 165 6.40 2.14 12.50
N ALA A 166 6.05 3.41 12.73
CA ALA A 166 6.96 4.43 13.25
C ALA A 166 7.39 4.17 14.70
N ASN A 167 6.50 3.64 15.53
CA ASN A 167 6.76 3.44 16.96
C ASN A 167 7.71 2.27 17.28
N ARG A 168 7.99 1.37 16.36
CA ARG A 168 8.98 0.28 16.45
C ARG A 168 9.07 -0.34 17.85
N ALA A 169 7.94 -0.80 18.38
CA ALA A 169 7.88 -1.36 19.74
C ALA A 169 8.70 -2.66 19.94
N THR A 170 9.32 -3.21 18.87
CA THR A 170 10.08 -4.45 18.88
C THR A 170 11.42 -4.27 18.18
N ASN A 171 12.42 -5.12 18.49
CA ASN A 171 13.69 -5.20 17.76
C ASN A 171 13.52 -5.78 16.34
N ALA A 172 12.39 -6.43 16.08
CA ALA A 172 12.06 -7.01 14.78
C ALA A 172 11.73 -5.90 13.76
N ARG A 173 12.02 -6.16 12.49
CA ARG A 173 11.55 -5.31 11.39
C ARG A 173 10.03 -5.40 11.31
N ILE A 174 9.38 -4.32 10.90
CA ILE A 174 7.92 -4.26 10.83
C ILE A 174 7.43 -4.08 9.38
N VAL A 175 6.34 -4.74 9.06
CA VAL A 175 5.56 -4.57 7.84
C VAL A 175 4.12 -4.26 8.26
N GLY A 176 3.64 -3.10 7.89
CA GLY A 176 2.28 -2.67 8.18
C GLY A 176 1.58 -2.17 6.92
N MET A 177 0.32 -2.54 6.73
CA MET A 177 -0.52 -1.99 5.67
C MET A 177 -2.01 -2.20 5.95
N ALA A 178 -2.82 -1.33 5.36
CA ALA A 178 -4.26 -1.52 5.31
C ALA A 178 -4.70 -1.95 3.89
N MET A 179 -5.64 -2.86 3.83
CA MET A 179 -6.32 -3.29 2.60
C MET A 179 -7.46 -2.31 2.25
N GLY A 180 -8.00 -2.45 1.04
CA GLY A 180 -9.04 -1.59 0.49
C GLY A 180 -8.46 -0.35 -0.21
N GLU A 181 -9.31 0.33 -0.98
CA GLU A 181 -8.91 1.57 -1.67
C GLU A 181 -8.56 2.67 -0.67
N GLU A 182 -9.29 2.75 0.46
CA GLU A 182 -9.01 3.66 1.56
C GLU A 182 -7.63 3.41 2.18
N GLY A 183 -7.11 2.16 2.10
CA GLY A 183 -5.83 1.74 2.68
C GLY A 183 -4.59 2.05 1.83
N LEU A 184 -4.75 2.52 0.60
CA LEU A 184 -3.63 2.77 -0.33
C LEU A 184 -2.55 3.70 0.24
N PRO A 185 -2.86 4.77 1.01
CA PRO A 185 -1.83 5.61 1.62
C PRO A 185 -0.83 4.84 2.48
N SER A 186 -1.27 3.87 3.29
CA SER A 186 -0.37 3.08 4.13
C SER A 186 0.58 2.18 3.33
N ARG A 187 0.12 1.67 2.16
CA ARG A 187 0.98 0.88 1.25
C ARG A 187 2.10 1.72 0.62
N ILE A 188 1.78 2.98 0.28
CA ILE A 188 2.74 3.91 -0.33
C ILE A 188 3.70 4.44 0.73
N LEU A 189 3.18 4.83 1.88
CA LEU A 189 3.94 5.55 2.92
C LEU A 189 4.58 4.64 3.97
N GLY A 190 4.15 3.38 4.10
CA GLY A 190 4.72 2.44 5.06
C GLY A 190 6.24 2.36 5.02
N PRO A 191 6.89 2.21 3.85
CA PRO A 191 8.34 2.23 3.75
C PRO A 191 8.98 3.56 4.20
N ARG A 192 8.30 4.71 3.97
CA ARG A 192 8.74 6.02 4.44
C ARG A 192 8.80 6.12 5.97
N GLU A 193 7.85 5.50 6.63
CA GLU A 193 7.79 5.47 8.11
C GLU A 193 8.72 4.41 8.74
N GLY A 194 9.51 3.72 7.91
CA GLY A 194 10.48 2.73 8.35
C GLY A 194 9.99 1.29 8.24
N GLY A 195 8.89 1.05 7.56
CA GLY A 195 8.41 -0.30 7.22
C GLY A 195 9.42 -1.04 6.35
N ALA A 196 9.64 -2.31 6.62
CA ALA A 196 10.67 -3.12 5.94
C ALA A 196 10.41 -3.26 4.45
N PHE A 197 9.16 -3.43 4.04
CA PHE A 197 8.71 -3.51 2.65
C PHE A 197 7.19 -3.39 2.54
N THR A 198 6.69 -3.30 1.31
CA THR A 198 5.25 -3.33 1.00
C THR A 198 4.96 -4.37 -0.07
N PHE A 199 3.69 -4.71 -0.25
CA PHE A 199 3.23 -5.74 -1.19
C PHE A 199 2.56 -5.11 -2.41
N ALA A 200 2.81 -5.69 -3.59
CA ALA A 200 2.30 -5.25 -4.87
C ALA A 200 1.86 -6.44 -5.73
N SER A 201 0.92 -6.21 -6.65
CA SER A 201 0.55 -7.17 -7.68
C SER A 201 1.57 -7.18 -8.84
N LEU A 202 1.56 -8.24 -9.62
CA LEU A 202 2.36 -8.35 -10.85
C LEU A 202 1.76 -7.49 -11.96
N ALA A 203 0.44 -7.60 -12.16
CA ALA A 203 -0.32 -6.83 -13.13
C ALA A 203 -1.65 -6.37 -12.55
N GLU A 204 -2.35 -5.47 -13.24
CA GLU A 204 -3.73 -5.11 -12.91
C GLU A 204 -4.64 -6.34 -13.10
N GLY A 205 -5.58 -6.54 -12.17
CA GLY A 205 -6.44 -7.72 -12.12
C GLY A 205 -5.80 -8.96 -11.49
N GLU A 206 -4.52 -8.88 -11.09
CA GLU A 206 -3.79 -9.96 -10.40
C GLU A 206 -3.52 -9.63 -8.92
N GLU A 207 -4.36 -8.79 -8.33
CA GLU A 207 -4.22 -8.40 -6.92
C GLU A 207 -4.48 -9.60 -6.00
N THR A 208 -3.59 -9.79 -5.04
CA THR A 208 -3.71 -10.82 -4.01
C THR A 208 -4.44 -10.33 -2.77
N ALA A 209 -4.74 -9.04 -2.71
CA ALA A 209 -5.51 -8.41 -1.64
C ALA A 209 -6.15 -7.09 -2.14
N PRO A 210 -7.34 -6.70 -1.62
CA PRO A 210 -8.01 -5.46 -2.01
C PRO A 210 -7.12 -4.22 -1.87
N GLY A 211 -7.23 -3.29 -2.82
CA GLY A 211 -6.47 -2.03 -2.83
C GLY A 211 -4.96 -2.20 -3.11
N GLN A 212 -4.53 -3.36 -3.56
CA GLN A 212 -3.17 -3.58 -4.03
C GLN A 212 -3.00 -2.87 -5.39
N VAL A 213 -1.83 -2.30 -5.61
CA VAL A 213 -1.42 -1.72 -6.90
C VAL A 213 -0.22 -2.47 -7.44
N THR A 214 0.06 -2.31 -8.74
CA THR A 214 1.17 -3.01 -9.38
C THR A 214 2.53 -2.55 -8.83
N ALA A 215 3.53 -3.43 -8.89
CA ALA A 215 4.89 -3.08 -8.50
C ALA A 215 5.45 -1.93 -9.35
N GLN A 216 5.11 -1.89 -10.62
CA GLN A 216 5.46 -0.78 -11.51
C GLN A 216 4.89 0.55 -10.98
N THR A 217 3.60 0.58 -10.61
CA THR A 217 2.95 1.78 -10.06
C THR A 217 3.62 2.22 -8.74
N LEU A 218 3.87 1.32 -7.79
CA LEU A 218 4.56 1.67 -6.54
C LEU A 218 5.97 2.22 -6.80
N ARG A 219 6.71 1.63 -7.74
CA ARG A 219 8.11 2.00 -8.02
C ARG A 219 8.23 3.26 -8.87
N THR A 220 7.44 3.37 -9.94
CA THR A 220 7.62 4.44 -10.93
C THR A 220 6.74 5.66 -10.66
N LEU A 221 5.47 5.46 -10.26
CA LEU A 221 4.55 6.53 -9.98
C LEU A 221 4.76 7.10 -8.57
N TYR A 222 4.74 6.23 -7.56
CA TYR A 222 4.83 6.64 -6.15
C TYR A 222 6.24 6.61 -5.58
N ARG A 223 7.19 5.94 -6.22
CA ARG A 223 8.58 5.79 -5.74
C ARG A 223 8.66 5.33 -4.28
N ALA A 224 7.74 4.46 -3.86
CA ALA A 224 7.53 4.08 -2.45
C ALA A 224 8.83 3.70 -1.71
N GLY A 225 9.76 3.00 -2.37
CA GLY A 225 11.07 2.64 -1.80
C GLY A 225 12.13 3.76 -1.80
N LYS A 226 11.78 4.98 -2.26
CA LYS A 226 12.69 6.15 -2.29
C LYS A 226 12.15 7.33 -1.47
N LEU A 227 11.00 7.16 -0.83
CA LEU A 227 10.43 8.19 0.05
C LEU A 227 11.21 8.24 1.36
N SER A 228 11.43 9.43 1.87
CA SER A 228 12.07 9.68 3.16
C SER A 228 11.21 10.61 4.02
N SER A 229 11.60 10.83 5.27
CA SER A 229 10.93 11.77 6.16
C SER A 229 10.94 13.21 5.63
N SER A 230 11.93 13.58 4.77
CA SER A 230 12.02 14.90 4.13
C SER A 230 11.13 15.04 2.90
N THR A 231 10.63 13.94 2.32
CA THR A 231 9.75 13.99 1.15
C THR A 231 8.46 14.73 1.48
N ARG A 232 8.17 15.82 0.77
CA ARG A 232 6.95 16.61 0.95
C ARG A 232 5.74 15.83 0.47
N LEU A 233 4.71 15.79 1.31
CA LEU A 233 3.49 15.04 1.03
C LEU A 233 2.37 15.96 0.53
N PHE A 234 1.75 15.56 -0.55
CA PHE A 234 0.54 16.15 -1.10
C PHE A 234 -0.53 15.08 -1.28
N GLY A 235 -1.81 15.48 -1.28
CA GLY A 235 -2.92 14.58 -1.53
C GLY A 235 -3.81 15.04 -2.67
N VAL A 236 -4.43 14.10 -3.38
CA VAL A 236 -5.64 14.38 -4.15
C VAL A 236 -6.81 13.71 -3.44
N ALA A 237 -7.74 14.54 -2.95
CA ALA A 237 -8.84 14.11 -2.07
C ALA A 237 -10.20 14.17 -2.78
N GLY A 238 -10.95 13.07 -2.73
CA GLY A 238 -12.28 12.96 -3.32
C GLY A 238 -12.84 11.55 -3.26
N ASN A 239 -14.04 11.36 -3.82
CA ASN A 239 -14.70 10.07 -3.96
C ASN A 239 -15.70 10.09 -5.11
N PRO A 240 -15.53 9.27 -6.17
CA PRO A 240 -14.42 8.33 -6.39
C PRO A 240 -13.09 9.01 -6.69
N ILE A 241 -11.97 8.34 -6.46
CA ILE A 241 -10.63 8.89 -6.68
C ILE A 241 -9.69 7.95 -7.48
N ALA A 242 -10.07 6.68 -7.62
CA ALA A 242 -9.23 5.64 -8.23
C ALA A 242 -8.74 5.98 -9.65
N HIS A 243 -9.56 6.68 -10.43
CA HIS A 243 -9.26 7.04 -11.82
C HIS A 243 -8.63 8.44 -11.98
N SER A 244 -8.25 9.10 -10.90
CA SER A 244 -7.64 10.43 -10.96
C SER A 244 -6.26 10.38 -11.64
N LEU A 245 -6.09 11.22 -12.66
CA LEU A 245 -4.80 11.39 -13.35
C LEU A 245 -3.84 12.34 -12.57
N SER A 246 -4.31 12.98 -11.50
CA SER A 246 -3.51 13.92 -10.72
C SER A 246 -2.22 13.31 -10.16
N PRO A 247 -2.19 12.08 -9.63
CA PRO A 247 -0.94 11.46 -9.21
C PRO A 247 0.07 11.30 -10.34
N LEU A 248 -0.37 10.87 -11.52
CA LEU A 248 0.50 10.71 -12.69
C LEU A 248 1.08 12.03 -13.15
N MET A 249 0.25 13.05 -13.26
CA MET A 249 0.66 14.41 -13.71
C MET A 249 1.61 15.04 -12.71
N GLN A 250 1.23 15.14 -11.45
CA GLN A 250 1.98 15.87 -10.42
C GLN A 250 3.28 15.15 -10.05
N ASN A 251 3.25 13.83 -9.83
CA ASN A 251 4.46 13.08 -9.51
C ASN A 251 5.47 13.08 -10.67
N THR A 252 4.99 13.15 -11.91
CA THR A 252 5.87 13.32 -13.08
C THR A 252 6.47 14.74 -13.11
N ALA A 253 5.67 15.77 -12.81
CA ALA A 253 6.14 17.14 -12.74
C ALA A 253 7.17 17.33 -11.61
N PHE A 254 6.92 16.80 -10.40
CA PHE A 254 7.88 16.83 -9.30
C PHE A 254 9.21 16.21 -9.68
N ARG A 255 9.19 15.03 -10.32
CA ARG A 255 10.41 14.37 -10.79
C ARG A 255 11.20 15.21 -11.80
N ARG A 256 10.50 15.76 -12.79
CA ARG A 256 11.13 16.59 -13.82
C ARG A 256 11.73 17.88 -13.26
N ALA A 257 11.08 18.44 -12.24
CA ALA A 257 11.55 19.65 -11.57
C ALA A 257 12.60 19.37 -10.47
N GLY A 258 12.98 18.12 -10.21
CA GLY A 258 13.90 17.76 -9.13
C GLY A 258 13.36 18.03 -7.72
N VAL A 259 12.03 18.13 -7.58
CA VAL A 259 11.38 18.39 -6.28
C VAL A 259 11.15 17.08 -5.55
N ASP A 260 11.67 16.96 -4.33
CA ASP A 260 11.39 15.80 -3.46
C ASP A 260 10.01 15.94 -2.84
N ALA A 261 9.02 15.50 -3.60
CA ALA A 261 7.61 15.55 -3.24
C ALA A 261 6.84 14.37 -3.85
N ILE A 262 5.72 14.03 -3.23
CA ILE A 262 4.79 13.03 -3.74
C ILE A 262 3.35 13.50 -3.54
N LEU A 263 2.50 13.23 -4.52
CA LEU A 263 1.05 13.35 -4.43
C LEU A 263 0.42 11.96 -4.42
N ILE A 264 -0.35 11.67 -3.36
CA ILE A 264 -1.03 10.37 -3.16
C ILE A 264 -2.54 10.54 -3.27
N PRO A 265 -3.27 9.53 -3.77
CA PRO A 265 -4.73 9.55 -3.76
C PRO A 265 -5.26 9.29 -2.36
N LEU A 266 -6.24 10.09 -1.97
CA LEU A 266 -6.93 10.02 -0.69
C LEU A 266 -8.42 9.83 -0.95
N LYS A 267 -8.92 8.60 -0.81
CA LYS A 267 -10.35 8.32 -0.89
C LYS A 267 -11.02 8.80 0.38
N VAL A 268 -11.88 9.79 0.26
CA VAL A 268 -12.48 10.52 1.37
C VAL A 268 -13.99 10.35 1.35
N ARG A 269 -14.56 9.80 2.41
CA ARG A 269 -16.01 9.68 2.61
C ARG A 269 -16.58 10.86 3.38
N ALA A 270 -15.81 11.43 4.29
CA ALA A 270 -16.18 12.58 5.10
C ALA A 270 -15.03 13.57 5.23
N LEU A 271 -15.31 14.86 5.09
CA LEU A 271 -14.31 15.92 5.22
C LEU A 271 -13.56 15.87 6.57
N ALA A 272 -14.26 15.51 7.65
CA ALA A 272 -13.65 15.38 8.97
C ALA A 272 -12.50 14.35 9.01
N ASP A 273 -12.58 13.26 8.22
CA ASP A 273 -11.51 12.26 8.13
C ASP A 273 -10.29 12.80 7.40
N LEU A 274 -10.51 13.59 6.33
CA LEU A 274 -9.44 14.26 5.60
C LEU A 274 -8.70 15.26 6.50
N LEU A 275 -9.44 16.08 7.23
CA LEU A 275 -8.85 17.09 8.13
C LEU A 275 -8.04 16.42 9.24
N ALA A 276 -8.57 15.38 9.89
CA ALA A 276 -7.84 14.63 10.90
C ALA A 276 -6.58 13.95 10.33
N PHE A 277 -6.68 13.35 9.14
CA PHE A 277 -5.54 12.76 8.45
C PHE A 277 -4.46 13.81 8.15
N SER A 278 -4.86 15.00 7.70
CA SER A 278 -3.94 16.09 7.35
C SER A 278 -3.24 16.73 8.56
N LEU A 279 -3.82 16.63 9.75
CA LEU A 279 -3.19 17.09 11.00
C LEU A 279 -2.11 16.12 11.49
N ASP A 280 -2.37 14.84 11.39
CA ASP A 280 -1.46 13.79 11.86
C ASP A 280 -0.33 13.49 10.87
N LEU A 281 -0.63 13.57 9.57
CA LEU A 281 0.36 13.43 8.50
C LEU A 281 0.63 14.81 7.90
N PRO A 282 1.86 15.33 7.94
CA PRO A 282 2.15 16.72 7.55
C PRO A 282 2.04 16.93 6.04
N LEU A 283 0.78 17.01 5.54
CA LEU A 283 0.52 17.34 4.14
C LEU A 283 0.86 18.80 3.88
N SER A 284 1.56 19.06 2.78
CA SER A 284 1.88 20.42 2.32
C SER A 284 0.75 21.08 1.52
N GLY A 285 -0.18 20.26 0.99
CA GLY A 285 -1.34 20.74 0.26
C GLY A 285 -2.19 19.62 -0.33
N LEU A 286 -3.34 20.01 -0.87
CA LEU A 286 -4.34 19.10 -1.41
C LEU A 286 -4.84 19.60 -2.77
N ALA A 287 -4.97 18.69 -3.72
CA ALA A 287 -5.91 18.84 -4.81
C ALA A 287 -7.26 18.29 -4.32
N VAL A 288 -8.33 19.07 -4.46
CA VAL A 288 -9.66 18.73 -3.96
C VAL A 288 -10.60 18.51 -5.13
N THR A 289 -11.28 17.37 -5.14
CA THR A 289 -12.28 17.07 -6.18
C THR A 289 -13.64 16.70 -5.54
N MET A 290 -14.57 16.24 -6.36
CA MET A 290 -15.91 15.84 -5.95
C MET A 290 -15.87 14.82 -4.80
N PRO A 291 -16.72 14.93 -3.76
CA PRO A 291 -17.74 15.99 -3.57
C PRO A 291 -17.21 17.19 -2.76
N LEU A 292 -15.93 17.24 -2.40
CA LEU A 292 -15.36 18.07 -1.34
C LEU A 292 -15.13 19.54 -1.73
N LYS A 293 -15.23 19.93 -3.00
CA LYS A 293 -14.88 21.29 -3.47
C LYS A 293 -15.69 22.41 -2.79
N GLN A 294 -16.94 22.14 -2.43
CA GLN A 294 -17.81 23.05 -1.70
C GLN A 294 -17.74 22.82 -0.18
N GLU A 295 -17.70 21.56 0.24
CA GLU A 295 -17.67 21.19 1.66
C GLU A 295 -16.47 21.75 2.41
N ILE A 296 -15.32 21.96 1.73
CA ILE A 296 -14.10 22.44 2.35
C ILE A 296 -14.12 23.96 2.63
N LEU A 297 -14.99 24.73 1.96
CA LEU A 297 -15.00 26.19 2.04
C LEU A 297 -15.09 26.72 3.49
N PRO A 298 -15.98 26.22 4.37
CA PRO A 298 -16.06 26.68 5.75
C PRO A 298 -14.83 26.39 6.62
N ARG A 299 -13.89 25.60 6.10
CA ARG A 299 -12.64 25.23 6.79
C ARG A 299 -11.43 26.01 6.36
N LEU A 300 -11.58 26.84 5.33
CA LEU A 300 -10.51 27.68 4.81
C LEU A 300 -10.33 28.91 5.70
N ALA A 301 -9.09 29.15 6.13
CA ALA A 301 -8.72 30.37 6.85
C ALA A 301 -8.70 31.60 5.92
N GLN A 302 -8.41 31.38 4.64
CA GLN A 302 -8.42 32.40 3.62
C GLN A 302 -8.76 31.76 2.26
N MET A 303 -9.55 32.47 1.47
CA MET A 303 -9.92 32.08 0.12
C MET A 303 -9.39 33.11 -0.89
N ASP A 304 -8.93 32.62 -2.04
CA ASP A 304 -8.69 33.46 -3.22
C ASP A 304 -10.03 34.07 -3.68
N PRO A 305 -10.06 35.34 -4.16
CA PRO A 305 -11.31 35.95 -4.62
C PRO A 305 -12.07 35.15 -5.69
N LEU A 306 -11.38 34.32 -6.45
CA LEU A 306 -12.01 33.44 -7.43
C LEU A 306 -12.77 32.30 -6.77
N VAL A 307 -12.28 31.76 -5.66
CA VAL A 307 -12.97 30.73 -4.85
C VAL A 307 -14.26 31.28 -4.29
N GLU A 308 -14.24 32.52 -3.74
CA GLU A 308 -15.43 33.19 -3.22
C GLU A 308 -16.50 33.40 -4.30
N ARG A 309 -16.08 33.84 -5.50
CA ARG A 309 -16.99 34.08 -6.62
C ARG A 309 -17.62 32.81 -7.18
N ILE A 310 -16.87 31.70 -7.21
CA ILE A 310 -17.30 30.43 -7.79
C ILE A 310 -18.06 29.59 -6.77
N GLY A 311 -17.73 29.73 -5.48
CA GLY A 311 -18.24 28.86 -4.41
C GLY A 311 -17.64 27.45 -4.45
N ALA A 312 -16.41 27.29 -4.99
CA ALA A 312 -15.72 26.00 -5.06
C ALA A 312 -14.19 26.14 -4.99
N CYS A 313 -13.56 25.28 -4.20
CA CYS A 313 -12.11 25.21 -4.02
C CYS A 313 -11.59 23.87 -4.56
N ASN A 314 -10.63 23.89 -5.49
CA ASN A 314 -10.00 22.67 -6.00
C ASN A 314 -8.54 22.48 -5.56
N THR A 315 -7.95 23.49 -4.94
CA THR A 315 -6.54 23.48 -4.54
C THR A 315 -6.41 24.11 -3.15
N VAL A 316 -5.79 23.40 -2.22
CA VAL A 316 -5.56 23.85 -0.85
C VAL A 316 -4.06 23.82 -0.56
N ARG A 317 -3.51 24.93 -0.11
CA ARG A 317 -2.20 24.99 0.54
C ARG A 317 -2.40 24.86 2.05
N ILE A 318 -1.61 24.04 2.68
CA ILE A 318 -1.60 23.86 4.14
C ILE A 318 -0.40 24.64 4.68
N GLY A 319 -0.68 25.60 5.57
CA GLY A 319 0.36 26.39 6.25
C GLY A 319 1.09 25.57 7.32
N ALA A 320 2.25 26.03 7.75
CA ALA A 320 3.00 25.40 8.84
C ALA A 320 2.23 25.43 10.18
N ASP A 321 1.29 26.36 10.33
CA ASP A 321 0.36 26.48 11.46
C ASP A 321 -0.93 25.64 11.29
N GLY A 322 -0.99 24.81 10.26
CA GLY A 322 -2.14 23.96 9.94
C GLY A 322 -3.32 24.69 9.28
N LYS A 323 -3.22 26.02 9.05
CA LYS A 323 -4.28 26.77 8.37
C LYS A 323 -4.38 26.42 6.91
N LEU A 324 -5.61 26.39 6.41
CA LEU A 324 -5.94 26.03 5.03
C LEU A 324 -6.17 27.29 4.20
N PHE A 325 -5.48 27.39 3.05
CA PHE A 325 -5.60 28.49 2.10
C PHE A 325 -6.14 27.92 0.79
N GLY A 326 -7.32 28.40 0.37
CA GLY A 326 -8.05 27.85 -0.78
C GLY A 326 -7.86 28.62 -2.06
N TYR A 327 -7.70 27.91 -3.17
CA TYR A 327 -7.56 28.42 -4.52
C TYR A 327 -8.46 27.66 -5.49
N ASN A 328 -8.76 28.29 -6.64
CA ASN A 328 -9.39 27.61 -7.76
C ASN A 328 -8.55 27.77 -9.02
N THR A 329 -8.01 26.65 -9.50
CA THR A 329 -7.18 26.58 -10.72
C THR A 329 -7.95 26.06 -11.94
N ASP A 330 -9.18 25.51 -11.75
CA ASP A 330 -9.99 24.94 -12.83
C ASP A 330 -10.37 26.01 -13.86
N VAL A 331 -10.77 27.19 -13.40
CA VAL A 331 -11.15 28.30 -14.29
C VAL A 331 -9.98 28.68 -15.20
N ALA A 332 -8.82 28.90 -14.63
CA ALA A 332 -7.63 29.23 -15.42
C ALA A 332 -7.25 28.08 -16.37
N GLY A 333 -7.47 26.82 -15.93
CA GLY A 333 -7.25 25.62 -16.74
C GLY A 333 -8.16 25.52 -17.96
N VAL A 334 -9.38 26.05 -17.89
CA VAL A 334 -10.33 26.10 -19.01
C VAL A 334 -10.15 27.37 -19.86
N VAL A 335 -10.10 28.54 -19.22
CA VAL A 335 -10.13 29.83 -19.92
C VAL A 335 -8.85 30.09 -20.72
N ARG A 336 -7.67 29.92 -20.11
CA ARG A 336 -6.39 30.21 -20.78
C ARG A 336 -6.13 29.42 -22.06
N PRO A 337 -6.38 28.10 -22.14
CA PRO A 337 -6.25 27.34 -23.39
C PRO A 337 -7.21 27.83 -24.48
N LEU A 338 -8.43 28.26 -24.11
CA LEU A 338 -9.40 28.78 -25.06
C LEU A 338 -8.97 30.13 -25.59
N GLU A 339 -8.52 31.07 -24.72
CA GLU A 339 -8.03 32.38 -25.12
C GLU A 339 -6.83 32.31 -26.08
N ARG A 340 -6.01 31.28 -25.96
CA ARG A 340 -4.88 31.07 -26.90
C ARG A 340 -5.33 30.61 -28.28
N ARG A 341 -6.56 30.13 -28.42
CA ARG A 341 -7.09 29.58 -29.68
C ARG A 341 -8.16 30.43 -30.33
N MET A 342 -8.86 31.27 -29.54
CA MET A 342 -9.97 32.07 -30.02
C MET A 342 -10.23 33.27 -29.12
N ARG A 343 -10.87 34.31 -29.69
CA ARG A 343 -11.35 35.47 -28.93
C ARG A 343 -12.63 35.07 -28.19
N LEU A 344 -12.63 35.09 -26.85
CA LEU A 344 -13.78 34.71 -26.03
C LEU A 344 -14.86 35.80 -25.94
N LYS A 345 -14.47 37.10 -26.05
CA LYS A 345 -15.44 38.19 -25.98
C LYS A 345 -16.42 38.13 -27.14
N GLY A 346 -17.70 37.95 -26.81
CA GLY A 346 -18.80 37.79 -27.80
C GLY A 346 -18.97 36.39 -28.35
N ALA A 347 -18.18 35.43 -27.92
CA ALA A 347 -18.36 34.00 -28.30
C ALA A 347 -19.65 33.45 -27.73
N ARG A 348 -20.34 32.59 -28.53
CA ARG A 348 -21.44 31.76 -28.02
C ARG A 348 -20.88 30.50 -27.42
N VAL A 349 -21.24 30.21 -26.18
CA VAL A 349 -20.74 29.07 -25.43
C VAL A 349 -21.92 28.21 -24.99
N GLY A 350 -21.88 26.92 -25.33
CA GLY A 350 -22.76 25.90 -24.76
C GLY A 350 -22.05 25.23 -23.59
N LEU A 351 -22.67 25.25 -22.42
CA LEU A 351 -22.13 24.60 -21.22
C LEU A 351 -22.96 23.35 -20.90
N LEU A 352 -22.30 22.19 -20.86
CA LEU A 352 -22.90 20.93 -20.44
C LEU A 352 -22.34 20.55 -19.07
N GLY A 353 -23.18 20.69 -18.02
CA GLY A 353 -22.80 20.52 -16.63
C GLY A 353 -22.33 21.82 -15.98
N ALA A 354 -22.68 22.01 -14.71
CA ALA A 354 -22.34 23.17 -13.90
C ALA A 354 -22.01 22.77 -12.46
N GLY A 355 -21.27 21.66 -12.30
CA GLY A 355 -20.77 21.20 -11.00
C GLY A 355 -19.65 22.11 -10.46
N GLY A 356 -19.41 22.03 -9.12
CA GLY A 356 -18.36 22.76 -8.43
C GLY A 356 -16.94 22.23 -8.71
#